data_93faf1bc475ec4f0299099954bd596f7
#
_entry.id   93faf1bc475ec4f0299099954bd596f7
#
_cell.length_a   1.000
_cell.length_b   1.000
_cell.length_c   1.000
_cell.angle_alpha   90.00
_cell.angle_beta   90.00
_cell.angle_gamma   90.00
#
_symmetry.space_group_name_H-M   'P 1'
#
loop_
_entity.id
_entity.type
_entity.pdbx_description
1 polymer ?
#
loop_
_entity_poly.entity_id
_entity_poly.type
_entity_poly.pdbx_seq_one_letter_code
_entity_poly.pdbx_strand_id
1 'polypeptide(L)'
;MFKSLCFSAALLLFWGRVAAADDASRPYPPPAEVRAKLLAQLDRPRVPLDPQVTLVEPGEAGLIVERLTIASERKADGQIERVPILIVRPKETGTPRPLVIFLHGTGGNKESQVHWLVRVARLGMIGLAIDARYHGQRAGGATGAAAYVDAITAAWRVKPGQPQEHPFYFDTVWDLWRVLDYVGQRPDVDPRRVAMVGFSMGGIQTWLAAAVDQRVAVAVPAISVQSFRWSLDHDRWQGRANTISGAHRAAAEDLGEPEVNQRVCRVLWNKVIPGILDDFDCPSMLRLFADRPLLIVSGELDPNCPLEGARIAFAAAEQAYKEAGASDRLQIDVAEGVAHHVTGKQEKLIADWLVRWLQTPEKTPPEKGQ
;
A
#
# COMPACT_ATOMS: atom_id res chain seq x y z
N MET A 1 -3.60 -0.78 -84.54
CA MET A 1 -4.46 -1.47 -83.60
C MET A 1 -3.63 -2.01 -82.41
N PHE A 2 -3.46 -1.22 -81.36
CA PHE A 2 -2.80 -1.67 -80.13
C PHE A 2 -3.77 -1.42 -78.99
N LYS A 3 -4.20 -2.52 -78.38
CA LYS A 3 -5.04 -2.51 -77.13
C LYS A 3 -4.11 -2.39 -75.91
N SER A 4 -4.25 -1.29 -75.19
CA SER A 4 -3.56 -1.06 -73.95
C SER A 4 -4.38 -1.72 -72.84
N LEU A 5 -3.80 -2.69 -72.14
CA LEU A 5 -4.39 -3.28 -70.88
C LEU A 5 -3.86 -2.48 -69.71
N CYS A 6 -4.74 -1.77 -69.01
CA CYS A 6 -4.47 -1.21 -67.69
C CYS A 6 -4.64 -2.29 -66.65
N PHE A 7 -3.55 -2.66 -65.94
CA PHE A 7 -3.58 -3.47 -64.73
C PHE A 7 -3.71 -2.53 -63.52
N SER A 8 -4.87 -2.54 -62.89
CA SER A 8 -5.06 -1.89 -61.59
C SER A 8 -4.61 -2.85 -60.52
N ALA A 9 -3.49 -2.55 -59.87
CA ALA A 9 -3.04 -3.26 -58.68
C ALA A 9 -3.77 -2.69 -57.48
N ALA A 10 -4.73 -3.44 -56.92
CA ALA A 10 -5.34 -3.15 -55.65
C ALA A 10 -4.38 -3.56 -54.52
N LEU A 11 -3.80 -2.56 -53.86
CA LEU A 11 -3.00 -2.77 -52.65
C LEU A 11 -3.96 -3.04 -51.45
N LEU A 12 -4.17 -4.30 -51.10
CA LEU A 12 -4.84 -4.70 -49.86
C LEU A 12 -3.90 -4.46 -48.70
N LEU A 13 -4.09 -3.32 -47.99
CA LEU A 13 -3.49 -3.06 -46.69
C LEU A 13 -4.14 -4.03 -45.67
N PHE A 14 -3.46 -5.14 -45.40
CA PHE A 14 -3.69 -5.97 -44.26
C PHE A 14 -3.27 -5.20 -42.99
N TRP A 15 -4.18 -4.49 -42.37
CA TRP A 15 -4.01 -4.07 -40.98
C TRP A 15 -4.14 -5.32 -40.13
N GLY A 16 -3.00 -5.93 -39.82
CA GLY A 16 -2.91 -6.94 -38.78
C GLY A 16 -3.35 -6.31 -37.46
N ARG A 17 -4.56 -6.62 -37.00
CA ARG A 17 -4.89 -6.53 -35.59
C ARG A 17 -3.89 -7.45 -34.87
N VAL A 18 -2.85 -6.89 -34.30
CA VAL A 18 -2.14 -7.52 -33.21
C VAL A 18 -3.18 -7.66 -32.12
N ALA A 19 -3.78 -8.86 -32.00
CA ALA A 19 -4.57 -9.23 -30.84
C ALA A 19 -3.64 -8.99 -29.64
N ALA A 20 -3.98 -8.06 -28.75
CA ALA A 20 -3.38 -7.98 -27.45
C ALA A 20 -3.64 -9.37 -26.79
N ALA A 21 -2.62 -10.20 -26.79
CA ALA A 21 -2.65 -11.45 -26.05
C ALA A 21 -3.02 -11.10 -24.62
N ASP A 22 -3.96 -11.83 -24.07
CA ASP A 22 -4.49 -11.67 -22.73
C ASP A 22 -3.32 -11.61 -21.74
N ASP A 23 -2.85 -10.42 -21.38
CA ASP A 23 -1.68 -10.19 -20.50
C ASP A 23 -1.98 -10.63 -19.06
N ALA A 24 -3.26 -10.95 -18.77
CA ALA A 24 -3.69 -11.59 -17.55
C ALA A 24 -3.08 -12.98 -17.32
N SER A 25 -2.57 -13.63 -18.38
CA SER A 25 -1.94 -14.96 -18.32
C SER A 25 -0.42 -14.90 -18.03
N ARG A 26 0.20 -13.72 -18.01
CA ARG A 26 1.63 -13.61 -17.72
C ARG A 26 1.91 -13.97 -16.25
N PRO A 27 2.66 -15.03 -15.97
CA PRO A 27 2.95 -15.44 -14.61
C PRO A 27 3.82 -14.38 -13.91
N TYR A 28 3.52 -14.11 -12.65
CA TYR A 28 4.37 -13.25 -11.82
C TYR A 28 5.67 -13.98 -11.47
N PRO A 29 6.80 -13.26 -11.31
CA PRO A 29 8.07 -13.83 -10.89
C PRO A 29 7.97 -14.54 -9.53
N PRO A 30 8.94 -15.40 -9.16
CA PRO A 30 9.00 -16.01 -7.83
C PRO A 30 8.98 -14.94 -6.72
N PRO A 31 8.32 -15.20 -5.56
CA PRO A 31 8.22 -14.23 -4.46
C PRO A 31 9.56 -13.64 -4.00
N ALA A 32 10.64 -14.45 -3.94
CA ALA A 32 11.97 -13.97 -3.56
C ALA A 32 12.54 -12.94 -4.54
N GLU A 33 12.28 -13.11 -5.84
CA GLU A 33 12.71 -12.18 -6.89
C GLU A 33 11.93 -10.88 -6.82
N VAL A 34 10.60 -10.96 -6.65
CA VAL A 34 9.73 -9.76 -6.47
C VAL A 34 10.19 -8.96 -5.26
N ARG A 35 10.45 -9.63 -4.13
CA ARG A 35 10.97 -9.00 -2.91
C ARG A 35 12.29 -8.27 -3.19
N ALA A 36 13.26 -8.95 -3.80
CA ALA A 36 14.57 -8.37 -4.10
C ALA A 36 14.47 -7.16 -5.01
N LYS A 37 13.62 -7.22 -6.04
CA LYS A 37 13.37 -6.10 -6.98
C LYS A 37 12.77 -4.89 -6.27
N LEU A 38 11.74 -5.07 -5.43
CA LEU A 38 11.12 -3.94 -4.74
C LEU A 38 12.07 -3.31 -3.72
N LEU A 39 12.81 -4.12 -2.98
CA LEU A 39 13.84 -3.61 -2.07
C LEU A 39 14.90 -2.81 -2.84
N ALA A 40 15.43 -3.34 -3.93
CA ALA A 40 16.43 -2.63 -4.76
C ALA A 40 15.90 -1.32 -5.34
N GLN A 41 14.61 -1.26 -5.69
CA GLN A 41 13.99 -0.07 -6.24
C GLN A 41 13.76 1.03 -5.21
N LEU A 42 13.43 0.67 -3.96
CA LEU A 42 13.03 1.62 -2.92
C LEU A 42 14.11 1.86 -1.87
N ASP A 43 15.17 1.03 -1.81
CA ASP A 43 16.23 1.22 -0.81
C ASP A 43 16.97 2.55 -1.05
N ARG A 44 17.17 3.30 0.04
CA ARG A 44 17.75 4.63 0.04
C ARG A 44 18.80 4.72 1.15
N PRO A 45 19.79 5.64 1.04
CA PRO A 45 20.72 5.89 2.12
C PRO A 45 20.00 6.26 3.41
N ARG A 46 20.25 5.49 4.48
CA ARG A 46 19.63 5.72 5.79
C ARG A 46 20.30 6.87 6.50
N VAL A 47 19.52 7.87 6.89
CA VAL A 47 19.93 8.92 7.82
C VAL A 47 19.66 8.47 9.27
N PRO A 48 20.37 9.01 10.30
CA PRO A 48 19.98 8.80 11.68
C PRO A 48 18.50 9.12 11.90
N LEU A 49 17.79 8.33 12.70
CA LEU A 49 16.34 8.51 12.92
C LEU A 49 16.00 9.82 13.61
N ASP A 50 16.87 10.33 14.48
CA ASP A 50 16.72 11.61 15.17
C ASP A 50 15.29 11.86 15.66
N PRO A 51 14.74 11.04 16.60
CA PRO A 51 13.37 11.20 17.06
C PRO A 51 13.21 12.51 17.83
N GLN A 52 12.29 13.36 17.38
CA GLN A 52 11.96 14.65 18.01
C GLN A 52 10.57 14.55 18.62
N VAL A 53 10.53 14.35 19.94
CA VAL A 53 9.28 14.28 20.71
C VAL A 53 8.79 15.71 20.95
N THR A 54 7.57 16.00 20.48
CA THR A 54 6.94 17.32 20.62
C THR A 54 5.91 17.37 21.73
N LEU A 55 5.31 16.23 22.07
CA LEU A 55 4.29 16.14 23.10
C LEU A 55 4.27 14.74 23.72
N VAL A 56 4.14 14.68 25.04
CA VAL A 56 3.73 13.48 25.78
C VAL A 56 2.73 13.93 26.82
N GLU A 57 1.49 13.47 26.71
CA GLU A 57 0.40 13.89 27.59
C GLU A 57 -0.48 12.70 28.02
N PRO A 58 -1.20 12.82 29.16
CA PRO A 58 -2.26 11.89 29.50
C PRO A 58 -3.36 11.94 28.44
N GLY A 59 -3.74 10.76 27.90
CA GLY A 59 -4.92 10.59 27.09
C GLY A 59 -6.15 10.29 27.94
N GLU A 60 -7.07 9.50 27.38
CA GLU A 60 -8.16 8.93 28.16
C GLU A 60 -7.61 8.11 29.35
N ALA A 61 -8.46 7.82 30.35
CA ALA A 61 -8.04 7.16 31.58
C ALA A 61 -7.15 5.93 31.33
N GLY A 62 -5.93 5.97 31.87
CA GLY A 62 -4.94 4.90 31.74
C GLY A 62 -4.15 4.86 30.43
N LEU A 63 -4.29 5.84 29.55
CA LEU A 63 -3.53 5.93 28.30
C LEU A 63 -2.56 7.13 28.30
N ILE A 64 -1.55 7.06 27.44
CA ILE A 64 -0.60 8.14 27.10
C ILE A 64 -0.66 8.38 25.61
N VAL A 65 -0.66 9.65 25.22
CA VAL A 65 -0.55 10.12 23.85
C VAL A 65 0.85 10.71 23.63
N GLU A 66 1.55 10.26 22.60
CA GLU A 66 2.86 10.77 22.22
C GLU A 66 2.80 11.32 20.79
N ARG A 67 3.36 12.51 20.59
CA ARG A 67 3.55 13.11 19.26
C ARG A 67 5.03 13.33 19.02
N LEU A 68 5.53 12.87 17.90
CA LEU A 68 6.93 12.97 17.53
C LEU A 68 7.12 12.98 16.03
N THR A 69 8.33 13.29 15.61
CA THR A 69 8.77 13.06 14.23
C THR A 69 10.06 12.25 14.23
N ILE A 70 10.29 11.49 13.16
CA ILE A 70 11.59 10.85 12.89
C ILE A 70 12.10 11.29 11.53
N ALA A 71 13.43 11.29 11.34
CA ALA A 71 14.03 11.50 10.03
C ALA A 71 13.92 10.24 9.18
N SER A 72 13.48 10.40 7.94
CA SER A 72 13.29 9.33 6.97
C SER A 72 14.46 9.24 5.97
N GLU A 73 14.70 10.32 5.25
CA GLU A 73 15.73 10.41 4.22
C GLU A 73 16.29 11.82 4.10
N ARG A 74 17.38 11.94 3.35
CA ARG A 74 17.88 13.22 2.85
C ARG A 74 17.44 13.39 1.40
N LYS A 75 16.63 14.42 1.14
CA LYS A 75 16.16 14.76 -0.21
C LYS A 75 17.31 15.29 -1.07
N ALA A 76 17.08 15.36 -2.40
CA ALA A 76 18.07 15.84 -3.36
C ALA A 76 18.52 17.29 -3.10
N ASP A 77 17.67 18.13 -2.51
CA ASP A 77 17.95 19.50 -2.10
C ASP A 77 18.72 19.59 -0.76
N GLY A 78 19.04 18.45 -0.15
CA GLY A 78 19.75 18.36 1.14
C GLY A 78 18.84 18.42 2.36
N GLN A 79 17.55 18.71 2.22
CA GLN A 79 16.62 18.73 3.34
C GLN A 79 16.38 17.31 3.90
N ILE A 80 16.15 17.25 5.21
CA ILE A 80 15.77 16.00 5.88
C ILE A 80 14.24 15.88 5.86
N GLU A 81 13.77 14.84 5.16
CA GLU A 81 12.37 14.48 5.21
C GLU A 81 12.02 13.86 6.56
N ARG A 82 10.93 14.29 7.19
CA ARG A 82 10.51 13.81 8.50
C ARG A 82 9.12 13.19 8.43
N VAL A 83 8.94 12.12 9.20
CA VAL A 83 7.66 11.42 9.34
C VAL A 83 7.01 11.84 10.66
N PRO A 84 5.88 12.56 10.64
CA PRO A 84 5.09 12.82 11.84
C PRO A 84 4.38 11.56 12.31
N ILE A 85 4.50 11.28 13.60
CA ILE A 85 3.98 10.09 14.26
C ILE A 85 3.08 10.47 15.42
N LEU A 86 1.97 9.76 15.55
CA LEU A 86 1.07 9.77 16.71
C LEU A 86 1.06 8.37 17.32
N ILE A 87 1.32 8.29 18.63
CA ILE A 87 1.27 7.04 19.39
C ILE A 87 0.24 7.17 20.51
N VAL A 88 -0.56 6.13 20.69
CA VAL A 88 -1.40 5.96 21.88
C VAL A 88 -1.04 4.61 22.52
N ARG A 89 -0.70 4.64 23.79
CA ARG A 89 -0.28 3.43 24.53
C ARG A 89 -0.82 3.40 25.94
N PRO A 90 -0.86 2.21 26.57
CA PRO A 90 -1.14 2.10 28.01
C PRO A 90 -0.10 2.89 28.82
N LYS A 91 -0.55 3.53 29.90
CA LYS A 91 0.32 4.27 30.84
C LYS A 91 1.28 3.33 31.58
N GLU A 92 0.81 2.13 31.87
CA GLU A 92 1.61 1.13 32.58
C GLU A 92 2.84 0.72 31.76
N THR A 93 3.99 0.72 32.40
CA THR A 93 5.28 0.28 31.87
C THR A 93 5.65 -1.07 32.46
N GLY A 94 6.52 -1.83 31.81
CA GLY A 94 7.04 -3.10 32.36
C GLY A 94 7.41 -4.09 31.28
N THR A 95 6.44 -4.77 30.67
CA THR A 95 6.72 -5.76 29.62
C THR A 95 6.57 -5.12 28.23
N PRO A 96 7.46 -5.44 27.28
CA PRO A 96 7.29 -5.01 25.88
C PRO A 96 5.95 -5.51 25.30
N ARG A 97 5.25 -4.62 24.60
CA ARG A 97 3.89 -4.83 24.09
C ARG A 97 3.87 -5.00 22.59
N PRO A 98 2.86 -5.68 22.04
CA PRO A 98 2.59 -5.63 20.60
C PRO A 98 2.33 -4.19 20.14
N LEU A 99 2.72 -3.88 18.89
CA LEU A 99 2.46 -2.59 18.28
C LEU A 99 1.69 -2.75 16.97
N VAL A 100 0.72 -1.87 16.74
CA VAL A 100 -0.06 -1.82 15.51
C VAL A 100 0.11 -0.46 14.84
N ILE A 101 0.60 -0.47 13.60
CA ILE A 101 0.72 0.72 12.74
C ILE A 101 -0.58 0.86 11.95
N PHE A 102 -1.25 2.01 12.05
CA PHE A 102 -2.47 2.33 11.30
C PHE A 102 -2.20 3.38 10.23
N LEU A 103 -2.64 3.12 9.00
CA LEU A 103 -2.42 3.97 7.84
C LEU A 103 -3.75 4.48 7.30
N HIS A 104 -3.84 5.80 7.15
CA HIS A 104 -5.03 6.48 6.64
C HIS A 104 -5.21 6.36 5.12
N GLY A 105 -6.43 6.57 4.64
CA GLY A 105 -6.75 6.69 3.21
C GLY A 105 -6.34 8.03 2.61
N THR A 106 -6.49 8.17 1.28
CA THR A 106 -6.21 9.41 0.53
C THR A 106 -6.97 10.60 1.14
N GLY A 107 -6.25 11.68 1.38
CA GLY A 107 -6.80 12.91 1.98
C GLY A 107 -6.95 12.88 3.51
N GLY A 108 -6.65 11.75 4.16
CA GLY A 108 -6.63 11.61 5.61
C GLY A 108 -5.33 12.08 6.27
N ASN A 109 -5.18 11.74 7.54
CA ASN A 109 -4.00 12.03 8.34
C ASN A 109 -3.92 11.07 9.54
N LYS A 110 -2.86 11.14 10.34
CA LYS A 110 -2.69 10.29 11.53
C LYS A 110 -3.77 10.51 12.60
N GLU A 111 -4.30 11.72 12.71
CA GLU A 111 -5.38 12.04 13.66
C GLU A 111 -6.67 11.30 13.33
N SER A 112 -6.94 11.06 12.05
CA SER A 112 -8.12 10.29 11.61
C SER A 112 -8.08 8.83 12.09
N GLN A 113 -6.94 8.35 12.59
CA GLN A 113 -6.76 6.99 13.10
C GLN A 113 -6.88 6.89 14.63
N VAL A 114 -7.09 7.99 15.35
CA VAL A 114 -7.10 8.03 16.82
C VAL A 114 -8.04 6.98 17.43
N HIS A 115 -9.21 6.78 16.85
CA HIS A 115 -10.17 5.78 17.35
C HIS A 115 -9.61 4.35 17.33
N TRP A 116 -8.81 4.00 16.30
CA TRP A 116 -8.10 2.72 16.22
C TRP A 116 -6.96 2.63 17.22
N LEU A 117 -6.18 3.72 17.37
CA LEU A 117 -5.07 3.78 18.32
C LEU A 117 -5.58 3.58 19.74
N VAL A 118 -6.65 4.27 20.14
CA VAL A 118 -7.30 4.12 21.46
C VAL A 118 -7.85 2.71 21.64
N ARG A 119 -8.51 2.16 20.59
CA ARG A 119 -9.08 0.81 20.65
C ARG A 119 -8.02 -0.25 20.95
N VAL A 120 -6.89 -0.25 20.24
CA VAL A 120 -5.82 -1.23 20.46
C VAL A 120 -5.08 -0.96 21.77
N ALA A 121 -4.92 0.30 22.19
CA ALA A 121 -4.32 0.64 23.48
C ALA A 121 -5.15 0.14 24.66
N ARG A 122 -6.48 0.20 24.58
CA ARG A 122 -7.39 -0.41 25.57
C ARG A 122 -7.30 -1.94 25.61
N LEU A 123 -6.87 -2.56 24.51
CA LEU A 123 -6.57 -3.99 24.45
C LEU A 123 -5.14 -4.33 24.91
N GLY A 124 -4.38 -3.34 25.44
CA GLY A 124 -3.05 -3.56 25.98
C GLY A 124 -1.92 -3.54 24.95
N MET A 125 -2.19 -3.16 23.71
CA MET A 125 -1.22 -2.97 22.64
C MET A 125 -0.79 -1.49 22.54
N ILE A 126 0.18 -1.18 21.67
CA ILE A 126 0.55 0.18 21.31
C ILE A 126 -0.01 0.49 19.93
N GLY A 127 -0.78 1.56 19.80
CA GLY A 127 -1.24 2.07 18.50
C GLY A 127 -0.31 3.17 17.99
N LEU A 128 0.09 3.10 16.72
CA LEU A 128 0.91 4.10 16.04
C LEU A 128 0.25 4.49 14.71
N ALA A 129 0.22 5.77 14.38
CA ALA A 129 -0.18 6.26 13.07
C ALA A 129 0.79 7.31 12.55
N ILE A 130 0.91 7.42 11.23
CA ILE A 130 1.76 8.41 10.55
C ILE A 130 0.95 9.29 9.62
N ASP A 131 1.48 10.47 9.30
CA ASP A 131 1.08 11.19 8.10
C ASP A 131 1.87 10.63 6.90
N ALA A 132 1.17 10.09 5.91
CA ALA A 132 1.77 9.71 4.63
C ALA A 132 2.37 10.93 3.91
N ARG A 133 3.23 10.72 2.91
CA ARG A 133 3.78 11.82 2.10
C ARG A 133 2.67 12.73 1.60
N TYR A 134 2.89 14.04 1.75
CA TYR A 134 1.97 15.09 1.30
C TYR A 134 0.57 15.06 1.93
N HIS A 135 0.46 14.48 3.15
CA HIS A 135 -0.76 14.46 3.94
C HIS A 135 -0.52 15.03 5.34
N GLY A 136 -1.58 15.46 6.01
CA GLY A 136 -1.53 15.97 7.38
C GLY A 136 -0.50 17.09 7.55
N GLN A 137 0.43 16.95 8.49
CA GLN A 137 1.49 17.93 8.74
C GLN A 137 2.49 18.09 7.58
N ARG A 138 2.50 17.14 6.64
CA ARG A 138 3.39 17.16 5.45
C ARG A 138 2.73 17.78 4.22
N ALA A 139 1.48 18.28 4.35
CA ALA A 139 0.73 18.87 3.25
C ALA A 139 1.02 20.36 3.02
N GLY A 140 1.93 21.00 3.80
CA GLY A 140 2.25 22.41 3.64
C GLY A 140 1.07 23.36 3.86
N GLY A 141 0.06 22.95 4.65
CA GLY A 141 -1.16 23.72 4.89
C GLY A 141 -2.32 23.43 3.92
N ALA A 142 -2.09 22.60 2.88
CA ALA A 142 -3.17 22.16 2.00
C ALA A 142 -4.11 21.18 2.71
N THR A 143 -5.38 21.16 2.33
CA THR A 143 -6.40 20.28 2.89
C THR A 143 -6.67 19.07 2.01
N GLY A 144 -7.09 17.97 2.62
CA GLY A 144 -7.43 16.73 1.91
C GLY A 144 -6.24 16.17 1.12
N ALA A 145 -6.46 15.85 -0.15
CA ALA A 145 -5.46 15.25 -1.03
C ALA A 145 -4.74 16.26 -1.96
N ALA A 146 -4.95 17.57 -1.80
CA ALA A 146 -4.46 18.56 -2.78
C ALA A 146 -2.94 18.49 -2.95
N ALA A 147 -2.15 18.61 -1.86
CA ALA A 147 -0.69 18.53 -1.92
C ALA A 147 -0.19 17.20 -2.49
N TYR A 148 -0.89 16.10 -2.21
CA TYR A 148 -0.57 14.79 -2.74
C TYR A 148 -0.78 14.69 -4.26
N VAL A 149 -1.90 15.23 -4.76
CA VAL A 149 -2.18 15.29 -6.20
C VAL A 149 -1.16 16.18 -6.91
N ASP A 150 -0.79 17.33 -6.33
CA ASP A 150 0.22 18.23 -6.87
C ASP A 150 1.59 17.55 -6.93
N ALA A 151 1.98 16.83 -5.88
CA ALA A 151 3.24 16.09 -5.85
C ALA A 151 3.29 14.96 -6.90
N ILE A 152 2.19 14.23 -7.09
CA ILE A 152 2.11 13.20 -8.16
C ILE A 152 2.20 13.85 -9.54
N THR A 153 1.54 15.01 -9.73
CA THR A 153 1.61 15.78 -10.98
C THR A 153 3.04 16.28 -11.25
N ALA A 154 3.73 16.75 -10.22
CA ALA A 154 5.13 17.15 -10.32
C ALA A 154 6.02 15.95 -10.70
N ALA A 155 5.84 14.80 -10.03
CA ALA A 155 6.56 13.56 -10.34
C ALA A 155 6.30 13.08 -11.79
N TRP A 156 5.06 13.21 -12.26
CA TRP A 156 4.72 12.95 -13.66
C TRP A 156 5.53 13.82 -14.63
N ARG A 157 5.71 15.11 -14.32
CA ARG A 157 6.38 16.09 -15.19
C ARG A 157 7.92 16.11 -15.06
N VAL A 158 8.52 15.30 -14.17
CA VAL A 158 9.98 15.17 -14.06
C VAL A 158 10.56 14.68 -15.39
N LYS A 159 11.62 15.34 -15.85
CA LYS A 159 12.30 14.98 -17.10
C LYS A 159 13.22 13.77 -16.89
N PRO A 160 13.44 12.94 -17.93
CA PRO A 160 14.38 11.83 -17.84
C PRO A 160 15.76 12.27 -17.35
N GLY A 161 16.34 11.48 -16.43
CA GLY A 161 17.66 11.74 -15.87
C GLY A 161 17.70 12.74 -14.69
N GLN A 162 16.55 13.29 -14.31
CA GLN A 162 16.44 14.11 -13.10
C GLN A 162 15.98 13.27 -11.90
N PRO A 163 16.37 13.64 -10.65
CA PRO A 163 15.86 13.00 -9.44
C PRO A 163 14.33 13.04 -9.42
N GLN A 164 13.71 11.89 -9.19
CA GLN A 164 12.26 11.75 -9.16
C GLN A 164 11.80 11.22 -7.81
N GLU A 165 10.83 11.89 -7.21
CA GLU A 165 10.05 11.36 -6.09
C GLU A 165 8.96 10.42 -6.62
N HIS A 166 8.54 9.49 -5.77
CA HIS A 166 7.44 8.57 -6.06
C HIS A 166 6.36 8.68 -4.98
N PRO A 167 5.70 9.87 -4.87
CA PRO A 167 4.73 10.14 -3.83
C PRO A 167 3.52 9.20 -3.88
N PHE A 168 3.18 8.71 -5.07
CA PHE A 168 2.10 7.75 -5.24
C PHE A 168 2.53 6.38 -4.70
N TYR A 169 2.42 6.21 -3.37
CA TYR A 169 2.72 5.08 -2.50
C TYR A 169 4.19 4.88 -2.11
N PHE A 170 5.14 4.82 -3.04
CA PHE A 170 6.49 4.29 -2.82
C PHE A 170 7.31 5.08 -1.79
N ASP A 171 7.23 6.41 -1.80
CA ASP A 171 7.93 7.22 -0.81
C ASP A 171 7.41 6.98 0.62
N THR A 172 6.09 6.74 0.76
CA THR A 172 5.53 6.36 2.06
C THR A 172 5.91 4.92 2.45
N VAL A 173 6.06 4.01 1.50
CA VAL A 173 6.59 2.66 1.79
C VAL A 173 7.99 2.73 2.37
N TRP A 174 8.87 3.58 1.82
CA TRP A 174 10.18 3.86 2.41
C TRP A 174 10.05 4.41 3.84
N ASP A 175 9.21 5.42 4.04
CA ASP A 175 8.97 5.99 5.36
C ASP A 175 8.52 4.93 6.38
N LEU A 176 7.67 3.98 5.97
CA LEU A 176 7.21 2.88 6.82
C LEU A 176 8.35 1.95 7.23
N TRP A 177 9.33 1.68 6.37
CA TRP A 177 10.52 0.92 6.76
C TRP A 177 11.35 1.69 7.77
N ARG A 178 11.43 3.03 7.66
CA ARG A 178 12.08 3.88 8.67
C ARG A 178 11.31 3.92 9.99
N VAL A 179 9.97 3.91 9.93
CA VAL A 179 9.13 3.75 11.13
C VAL A 179 9.38 2.40 11.81
N LEU A 180 9.53 1.32 11.06
CA LEU A 180 9.90 0.00 11.60
C LEU A 180 11.31 0.00 12.21
N ASP A 181 12.26 0.75 11.65
CA ASP A 181 13.59 0.96 12.27
C ASP A 181 13.44 1.67 13.64
N TYR A 182 12.57 2.67 13.75
CA TYR A 182 12.28 3.36 15.00
C TYR A 182 11.57 2.47 16.02
N VAL A 183 10.55 1.76 15.57
CA VAL A 183 9.76 0.82 16.40
C VAL A 183 10.66 -0.26 17.01
N GLY A 184 11.61 -0.80 16.23
CA GLY A 184 12.56 -1.81 16.71
C GLY A 184 13.55 -1.31 17.77
N GLN A 185 13.69 0.01 17.96
CA GLN A 185 14.55 0.61 19.00
C GLN A 185 13.78 0.99 20.28
N ARG A 186 12.45 0.89 20.27
CA ARG A 186 11.63 1.24 21.43
C ARG A 186 11.64 0.12 22.48
N PRO A 187 12.01 0.43 23.74
CA PRO A 187 12.11 -0.59 24.79
C PRO A 187 10.73 -1.11 25.26
N ASP A 188 9.65 -0.37 24.98
CA ASP A 188 8.27 -0.73 25.33
C ASP A 188 7.57 -1.58 24.26
N VAL A 189 8.22 -1.84 23.12
CA VAL A 189 7.68 -2.63 22.00
C VAL A 189 8.32 -4.01 21.92
N ASP A 190 7.52 -5.06 21.73
CA ASP A 190 8.03 -6.37 21.30
C ASP A 190 8.20 -6.37 19.77
N PRO A 191 9.42 -6.37 19.25
CA PRO A 191 9.66 -6.25 17.81
C PRO A 191 9.19 -7.47 16.99
N ARG A 192 8.86 -8.58 17.64
CA ARG A 192 8.30 -9.78 17.00
C ARG A 192 6.79 -9.70 16.85
N ARG A 193 6.13 -8.73 17.49
CA ARG A 193 4.68 -8.57 17.51
C ARG A 193 4.26 -7.20 16.97
N VAL A 194 4.69 -6.90 15.75
CA VAL A 194 4.32 -5.67 15.03
C VAL A 194 3.31 -6.00 13.95
N ALA A 195 2.18 -5.29 13.93
CA ALA A 195 1.19 -5.38 12.86
C ALA A 195 1.11 -4.08 12.05
N MET A 196 0.61 -4.18 10.82
CA MET A 196 0.29 -3.04 9.97
C MET A 196 -1.13 -3.20 9.43
N VAL A 197 -1.95 -2.18 9.65
CA VAL A 197 -3.35 -2.08 9.21
C VAL A 197 -3.49 -0.81 8.40
N GLY A 198 -3.99 -0.90 7.17
CA GLY A 198 -4.18 0.28 6.35
C GLY A 198 -5.51 0.28 5.61
N PHE A 199 -6.05 1.47 5.40
CA PHE A 199 -7.34 1.68 4.74
C PHE A 199 -7.15 2.37 3.40
N SER A 200 -7.72 1.82 2.30
CA SER A 200 -7.64 2.40 0.96
C SER A 200 -6.17 2.63 0.53
N MET A 201 -5.74 3.88 0.35
CA MET A 201 -4.34 4.23 0.09
C MET A 201 -3.39 3.58 1.12
N GLY A 202 -3.71 3.70 2.41
CA GLY A 202 -2.93 3.08 3.49
C GLY A 202 -2.89 1.56 3.39
N GLY A 203 -3.95 0.93 2.89
CA GLY A 203 -3.98 -0.51 2.65
C GLY A 203 -3.06 -0.93 1.49
N ILE A 204 -2.95 -0.11 0.44
CA ILE A 204 -1.98 -0.32 -0.65
C ILE A 204 -0.55 -0.19 -0.10
N GLN A 205 -0.29 0.84 0.71
CA GLN A 205 1.00 1.01 1.38
C GLN A 205 1.30 -0.15 2.33
N THR A 206 0.28 -0.71 2.99
CA THR A 206 0.41 -1.90 3.86
C THR A 206 0.90 -3.10 3.06
N TRP A 207 0.22 -3.49 1.98
CA TRP A 207 0.66 -4.68 1.24
C TRP A 207 1.96 -4.45 0.45
N LEU A 208 2.31 -3.21 0.07
CA LEU A 208 3.63 -2.91 -0.50
C LEU A 208 4.74 -3.01 0.55
N ALA A 209 4.58 -2.33 1.68
CA ALA A 209 5.64 -2.25 2.70
C ALA A 209 5.83 -3.56 3.46
N ALA A 210 4.73 -4.14 3.97
CA ALA A 210 4.79 -5.31 4.83
C ALA A 210 5.06 -6.61 4.08
N ALA A 211 4.75 -6.71 2.77
CA ALA A 211 5.07 -7.90 1.98
C ALA A 211 6.57 -8.18 1.98
N VAL A 212 7.40 -7.14 1.87
CA VAL A 212 8.85 -7.29 1.79
C VAL A 212 9.56 -7.16 3.14
N ASP A 213 8.99 -6.42 4.10
CA ASP A 213 9.57 -6.26 5.43
C ASP A 213 9.02 -7.29 6.42
N GLN A 214 9.83 -8.29 6.74
CA GLN A 214 9.45 -9.40 7.61
C GLN A 214 9.28 -9.02 9.08
N ARG A 215 9.65 -7.81 9.48
CA ARG A 215 9.38 -7.30 10.84
C ARG A 215 7.89 -7.09 11.08
N VAL A 216 7.09 -6.94 10.03
CA VAL A 216 5.63 -6.91 10.13
C VAL A 216 5.12 -8.34 10.22
N ALA A 217 4.76 -8.76 11.43
CA ALA A 217 4.29 -10.10 11.72
C ALA A 217 2.83 -10.33 11.26
N VAL A 218 1.99 -9.30 11.28
CA VAL A 218 0.56 -9.38 10.91
C VAL A 218 0.20 -8.22 9.99
N ALA A 219 -0.51 -8.48 8.89
CA ALA A 219 -0.95 -7.44 7.97
C ALA A 219 -2.46 -7.46 7.74
N VAL A 220 -3.05 -6.26 7.62
CA VAL A 220 -4.48 -6.08 7.31
C VAL A 220 -4.65 -4.97 6.27
N PRO A 221 -4.53 -5.27 4.97
CA PRO A 221 -4.90 -4.34 3.91
C PRO A 221 -6.43 -4.31 3.75
N ALA A 222 -7.06 -3.21 4.17
CA ALA A 222 -8.51 -3.01 4.09
C ALA A 222 -8.88 -2.12 2.90
N ILE A 223 -9.89 -2.53 2.12
CA ILE A 223 -10.45 -1.83 0.95
C ILE A 223 -9.36 -1.33 -0.03
N SER A 224 -8.39 -2.20 -0.34
CA SER A 224 -7.19 -1.81 -1.07
C SER A 224 -6.63 -2.88 -2.01
N VAL A 225 -7.22 -4.07 -1.97
CA VAL A 225 -6.73 -5.23 -2.73
C VAL A 225 -7.43 -5.31 -4.07
N GLN A 226 -6.65 -5.28 -5.15
CA GLN A 226 -7.09 -5.49 -6.54
C GLN A 226 -5.87 -5.76 -7.42
N SER A 227 -6.03 -6.37 -8.59
CA SER A 227 -5.03 -6.31 -9.64
C SER A 227 -5.15 -4.97 -10.38
N PHE A 228 -4.10 -4.15 -10.33
CA PHE A 228 -4.01 -2.91 -11.10
C PHE A 228 -3.99 -3.18 -12.61
N ARG A 229 -3.23 -4.20 -13.01
CA ARG A 229 -3.15 -4.64 -14.40
C ARG A 229 -4.52 -5.05 -14.93
N TRP A 230 -5.19 -5.98 -14.22
CA TRP A 230 -6.51 -6.45 -14.61
C TRP A 230 -7.53 -5.29 -14.69
N SER A 231 -7.56 -4.44 -13.68
CA SER A 231 -8.48 -3.29 -13.65
C SER A 231 -8.27 -2.35 -14.82
N LEU A 232 -7.01 -2.14 -15.21
CA LEU A 232 -6.66 -1.32 -16.37
C LEU A 232 -7.08 -2.00 -17.69
N ASP A 233 -6.81 -3.30 -17.84
CA ASP A 233 -7.06 -4.03 -19.09
C ASP A 233 -8.55 -4.32 -19.33
N HIS A 234 -9.38 -4.32 -18.26
CA HIS A 234 -10.82 -4.59 -18.31
C HIS A 234 -11.68 -3.33 -18.14
N ASP A 235 -11.11 -2.14 -18.35
CA ASP A 235 -11.82 -0.86 -18.23
C ASP A 235 -12.52 -0.65 -16.87
N ARG A 236 -11.80 -1.02 -15.76
CA ARG A 236 -12.23 -0.87 -14.37
C ARG A 236 -11.31 0.05 -13.56
N TRP A 237 -10.57 0.92 -14.22
CA TRP A 237 -9.55 1.81 -13.65
C TRP A 237 -10.12 3.13 -13.08
N GLN A 238 -11.35 3.51 -13.43
CA GLN A 238 -11.93 4.84 -13.18
C GLN A 238 -11.99 5.18 -11.68
N GLY A 239 -12.44 4.24 -10.85
CA GLY A 239 -12.48 4.44 -9.41
C GLY A 239 -11.11 4.79 -8.83
N ARG A 240 -10.08 4.03 -9.23
CA ARG A 240 -8.69 4.30 -8.82
C ARG A 240 -8.18 5.64 -9.37
N ALA A 241 -8.41 5.95 -10.63
CA ALA A 241 -7.99 7.20 -11.24
C ALA A 241 -8.64 8.43 -10.56
N ASN A 242 -9.89 8.31 -10.14
CA ASN A 242 -10.62 9.40 -9.46
C ASN A 242 -10.01 9.79 -8.13
N THR A 243 -9.30 8.90 -7.43
CA THR A 243 -8.65 9.23 -6.14
C THR A 243 -7.56 10.29 -6.27
N ILE A 244 -6.98 10.44 -7.46
CA ILE A 244 -5.97 11.45 -7.82
C ILE A 244 -6.29 12.09 -9.17
N SER A 245 -7.55 12.43 -9.40
CA SER A 245 -8.07 12.88 -10.71
C SER A 245 -7.31 14.07 -11.30
N GLY A 246 -6.80 14.99 -10.48
CA GLY A 246 -6.00 16.13 -10.93
C GLY A 246 -4.72 15.71 -11.66
N ALA A 247 -4.00 14.72 -11.12
CA ALA A 247 -2.78 14.20 -11.75
C ALA A 247 -3.09 13.46 -13.06
N HIS A 248 -4.20 12.71 -13.13
CA HIS A 248 -4.62 12.05 -14.37
C HIS A 248 -5.03 13.05 -15.45
N ARG A 249 -5.75 14.13 -15.08
CA ARG A 249 -6.10 15.20 -16.03
C ARG A 249 -4.84 15.90 -16.56
N ALA A 250 -3.90 16.24 -15.68
CA ALA A 250 -2.63 16.84 -16.12
C ALA A 250 -1.85 15.91 -17.06
N ALA A 251 -1.84 14.60 -16.79
CA ALA A 251 -1.22 13.63 -17.68
C ALA A 251 -1.95 13.51 -19.03
N ALA A 252 -3.28 13.56 -19.04
CA ALA A 252 -4.07 13.57 -20.29
C ALA A 252 -3.73 14.80 -21.15
N GLU A 253 -3.73 15.98 -20.55
CA GLU A 253 -3.35 17.23 -21.21
C GLU A 253 -1.94 17.17 -21.79
N ASP A 254 -0.95 16.75 -20.99
CA ASP A 254 0.46 16.65 -21.40
C ASP A 254 0.67 15.59 -22.51
N LEU A 255 -0.21 14.58 -22.61
CA LEU A 255 -0.20 13.53 -23.64
C LEU A 255 -1.05 13.88 -24.89
N GLY A 256 -1.75 15.01 -24.89
CA GLY A 256 -2.65 15.43 -25.97
C GLY A 256 -3.93 14.58 -26.06
N GLU A 257 -4.35 13.95 -24.96
CA GLU A 257 -5.59 13.17 -24.89
C GLU A 257 -6.76 14.08 -24.51
N PRO A 258 -7.95 13.92 -25.12
CA PRO A 258 -9.10 14.77 -24.83
C PRO A 258 -9.67 14.53 -23.43
N GLU A 259 -9.44 13.34 -22.88
CA GLU A 259 -9.91 12.91 -21.55
C GLU A 259 -8.99 11.84 -20.94
N VAL A 260 -9.19 11.57 -19.65
CA VAL A 260 -8.51 10.46 -18.97
C VAL A 260 -9.02 9.13 -19.55
N ASN A 261 -8.11 8.29 -19.99
CA ASN A 261 -8.40 6.98 -20.58
C ASN A 261 -7.38 5.93 -20.11
N GLN A 262 -7.54 4.70 -20.56
CA GLN A 262 -6.65 3.58 -20.23
C GLN A 262 -5.17 3.88 -20.55
N ARG A 263 -4.90 4.52 -21.69
CA ARG A 263 -3.52 4.89 -22.10
C ARG A 263 -2.91 5.89 -21.12
N VAL A 264 -3.65 6.92 -20.73
CA VAL A 264 -3.22 7.93 -19.76
C VAL A 264 -2.88 7.26 -18.42
N CYS A 265 -3.77 6.41 -17.90
CA CYS A 265 -3.54 5.68 -16.66
C CYS A 265 -2.30 4.80 -16.75
N ARG A 266 -2.13 4.03 -17.82
CA ARG A 266 -0.97 3.15 -18.02
C ARG A 266 0.34 3.92 -18.03
N VAL A 267 0.42 5.02 -18.79
CA VAL A 267 1.65 5.81 -18.92
C VAL A 267 1.98 6.52 -17.60
N LEU A 268 0.97 7.11 -16.95
CA LEU A 268 1.14 7.76 -15.64
C LEU A 268 1.63 6.75 -14.59
N TRP A 269 0.91 5.63 -14.42
CA TRP A 269 1.23 4.66 -13.37
C TRP A 269 2.60 4.02 -13.58
N ASN A 270 2.97 3.66 -14.81
CA ASN A 270 4.31 3.14 -15.10
C ASN A 270 5.42 4.13 -14.74
N LYS A 271 5.15 5.44 -14.78
CA LYS A 271 6.13 6.47 -14.42
C LYS A 271 6.18 6.76 -12.93
N VAL A 272 5.03 6.92 -12.26
CA VAL A 272 4.97 7.37 -10.85
C VAL A 272 5.00 6.23 -9.84
N ILE A 273 4.62 5.01 -10.25
CA ILE A 273 4.68 3.77 -9.47
C ILE A 273 5.20 2.61 -10.34
N PRO A 274 6.44 2.70 -10.84
CA PRO A 274 6.98 1.74 -11.80
C PRO A 274 6.93 0.30 -11.26
N GLY A 275 6.44 -0.62 -12.10
CA GLY A 275 6.26 -2.03 -11.76
C GLY A 275 4.92 -2.39 -11.14
N ILE A 276 4.02 -1.43 -10.83
CA ILE A 276 2.70 -1.71 -10.24
C ILE A 276 1.77 -2.48 -11.20
N LEU A 277 1.97 -2.35 -12.48
CA LEU A 277 1.23 -3.11 -13.49
C LEU A 277 1.90 -4.46 -13.84
N ASP A 278 3.05 -4.74 -13.24
CA ASP A 278 3.91 -5.89 -13.55
C ASP A 278 4.25 -6.68 -12.28
N ASP A 279 5.53 -6.64 -11.89
CA ASP A 279 6.08 -7.46 -10.78
C ASP A 279 5.51 -7.08 -9.42
N PHE A 280 5.08 -5.82 -9.23
CA PHE A 280 4.56 -5.30 -7.97
C PHE A 280 3.03 -5.16 -7.94
N ASP A 281 2.32 -5.76 -8.90
CA ASP A 281 0.86 -5.83 -8.84
C ASP A 281 0.41 -6.60 -7.59
N CYS A 282 -0.74 -6.24 -7.04
CA CYS A 282 -1.22 -6.76 -5.78
C CYS A 282 -1.25 -8.31 -5.72
N PRO A 283 -1.70 -9.06 -6.77
CA PRO A 283 -1.63 -10.52 -6.77
C PRO A 283 -0.20 -11.06 -6.59
N SER A 284 0.79 -10.38 -7.15
CA SER A 284 2.20 -10.73 -6.99
C SER A 284 2.67 -10.52 -5.56
N MET A 285 2.33 -9.36 -4.99
CA MET A 285 2.78 -8.94 -3.66
C MET A 285 2.15 -9.76 -2.52
N LEU A 286 0.87 -10.14 -2.64
CA LEU A 286 0.20 -10.89 -1.58
C LEU A 286 0.80 -12.28 -1.35
N ARG A 287 1.42 -12.90 -2.36
CA ARG A 287 2.12 -14.18 -2.22
C ARG A 287 3.31 -14.11 -1.26
N LEU A 288 3.91 -12.92 -1.08
CA LEU A 288 5.06 -12.71 -0.21
C LEU A 288 4.70 -12.77 1.29
N PHE A 289 3.41 -12.77 1.62
CA PHE A 289 2.93 -12.92 3.00
C PHE A 289 2.83 -14.37 3.45
N ALA A 290 2.89 -15.34 2.54
CA ALA A 290 2.67 -16.74 2.86
C ALA A 290 3.48 -17.14 4.10
N ASP A 291 2.78 -17.81 5.05
CA ASP A 291 3.11 -18.15 6.43
C ASP A 291 2.92 -17.05 7.49
N ARG A 292 2.76 -15.76 7.14
CA ARG A 292 2.41 -14.70 8.11
C ARG A 292 0.90 -14.42 8.12
N PRO A 293 0.28 -14.12 9.26
CA PRO A 293 -1.14 -13.78 9.32
C PRO A 293 -1.51 -12.60 8.43
N LEU A 294 -2.44 -12.83 7.50
CA LEU A 294 -2.97 -11.85 6.56
C LEU A 294 -4.50 -11.87 6.60
N LEU A 295 -5.10 -10.71 6.94
CA LEU A 295 -6.53 -10.50 6.83
C LEU A 295 -6.80 -9.48 5.71
N ILE A 296 -7.53 -9.88 4.69
CA ILE A 296 -7.98 -8.99 3.60
C ILE A 296 -9.43 -8.62 3.87
N VAL A 297 -9.72 -7.33 3.84
CA VAL A 297 -11.07 -6.77 4.04
C VAL A 297 -11.46 -5.97 2.80
N SER A 298 -12.59 -6.30 2.19
CA SER A 298 -13.07 -5.68 0.95
C SER A 298 -14.57 -5.42 1.00
N GLY A 299 -15.06 -4.50 0.15
CA GLY A 299 -16.47 -4.34 -0.19
C GLY A 299 -16.78 -4.97 -1.54
N GLU A 300 -17.96 -5.58 -1.70
CA GLU A 300 -18.35 -6.22 -2.94
C GLU A 300 -18.51 -5.22 -4.10
N LEU A 301 -19.04 -4.03 -3.79
CA LEU A 301 -19.34 -2.98 -4.77
C LEU A 301 -18.29 -1.86 -4.80
N ASP A 302 -17.05 -2.15 -4.35
CA ASP A 302 -15.98 -1.15 -4.27
C ASP A 302 -15.51 -0.72 -5.67
N PRO A 303 -15.79 0.53 -6.11
CA PRO A 303 -15.36 1.00 -7.43
C PRO A 303 -13.85 1.24 -7.53
N ASN A 304 -13.17 1.44 -6.39
CA ASN A 304 -11.73 1.67 -6.35
C ASN A 304 -10.94 0.35 -6.35
N CYS A 305 -11.59 -0.73 -5.91
CA CYS A 305 -11.02 -2.07 -5.85
C CYS A 305 -12.03 -3.08 -6.40
N PRO A 306 -12.28 -3.10 -7.73
CA PRO A 306 -13.27 -3.98 -8.35
C PRO A 306 -13.08 -5.43 -7.93
N LEU A 307 -14.17 -6.07 -7.48
CA LEU A 307 -14.12 -7.40 -6.86
C LEU A 307 -13.52 -8.46 -7.80
N GLU A 308 -13.80 -8.39 -9.11
CA GLU A 308 -13.24 -9.32 -10.08
C GLU A 308 -11.70 -9.24 -10.12
N GLY A 309 -11.14 -8.03 -10.11
CA GLY A 309 -9.70 -7.81 -10.02
C GLY A 309 -9.13 -8.21 -8.66
N ALA A 310 -9.90 -8.01 -7.57
CA ALA A 310 -9.52 -8.42 -6.23
C ALA A 310 -9.48 -9.95 -6.10
N ARG A 311 -10.39 -10.68 -6.72
CA ARG A 311 -10.43 -12.16 -6.72
C ARG A 311 -9.15 -12.79 -7.31
N ILE A 312 -8.49 -12.12 -8.26
CA ILE A 312 -7.20 -12.58 -8.80
C ILE A 312 -6.13 -12.53 -7.69
N ALA A 313 -6.13 -11.45 -6.91
CA ALA A 313 -5.20 -11.31 -5.79
C ALA A 313 -5.53 -12.29 -4.65
N PHE A 314 -6.81 -12.54 -4.39
CA PHE A 314 -7.26 -13.53 -3.40
C PHE A 314 -6.77 -14.93 -3.78
N ALA A 315 -7.02 -15.37 -5.03
CA ALA A 315 -6.60 -16.68 -5.52
C ALA A 315 -5.06 -16.85 -5.46
N ALA A 316 -4.30 -15.82 -5.79
CA ALA A 316 -2.84 -15.85 -5.69
C ALA A 316 -2.36 -16.00 -4.24
N ALA A 317 -3.00 -15.31 -3.29
CA ALA A 317 -2.71 -15.44 -1.87
C ALA A 317 -3.10 -16.84 -1.36
N GLU A 318 -4.32 -17.31 -1.65
CA GLU A 318 -4.81 -18.65 -1.24
C GLU A 318 -3.88 -19.77 -1.70
N GLN A 319 -3.43 -19.71 -2.97
CA GLN A 319 -2.51 -20.67 -3.51
C GLN A 319 -1.16 -20.67 -2.76
N ALA A 320 -0.58 -19.49 -2.52
CA ALA A 320 0.69 -19.34 -1.80
C ALA A 320 0.60 -19.85 -0.35
N TYR A 321 -0.49 -19.54 0.34
CA TYR A 321 -0.72 -20.01 1.71
C TYR A 321 -0.95 -21.53 1.77
N LYS A 322 -1.64 -22.08 0.78
CA LYS A 322 -1.82 -23.54 0.66
C LYS A 322 -0.47 -24.24 0.43
N GLU A 323 0.36 -23.71 -0.45
CA GLU A 323 1.71 -24.25 -0.72
C GLU A 323 2.63 -24.16 0.50
N ALA A 324 2.48 -23.11 1.32
CA ALA A 324 3.21 -22.93 2.57
C ALA A 324 2.64 -23.77 3.75
N GLY A 325 1.50 -24.45 3.57
CA GLY A 325 0.82 -25.18 4.65
C GLY A 325 0.26 -24.28 5.76
N ALA A 326 -0.07 -23.01 5.44
CA ALA A 326 -0.44 -21.96 6.37
C ALA A 326 -1.83 -21.35 6.07
N SER A 327 -2.74 -22.11 5.49
CA SER A 327 -4.08 -21.61 5.08
C SER A 327 -4.90 -21.05 6.25
N ASP A 328 -4.66 -21.48 7.48
CA ASP A 328 -5.30 -20.96 8.69
C ASP A 328 -4.82 -19.55 9.09
N ARG A 329 -3.76 -19.03 8.45
CA ARG A 329 -3.19 -17.70 8.64
C ARG A 329 -3.67 -16.68 7.60
N LEU A 330 -4.50 -17.10 6.64
CA LEU A 330 -5.16 -16.23 5.67
C LEU A 330 -6.66 -16.16 5.95
N GLN A 331 -7.20 -14.95 6.01
CA GLN A 331 -8.63 -14.73 6.02
C GLN A 331 -9.00 -13.62 5.04
N ILE A 332 -10.07 -13.83 4.26
CA ILE A 332 -10.61 -12.87 3.31
C ILE A 332 -12.06 -12.61 3.69
N ASP A 333 -12.42 -11.36 3.89
CA ASP A 333 -13.79 -10.92 4.17
C ASP A 333 -14.25 -9.91 3.12
N VAL A 334 -15.31 -10.25 2.42
CA VAL A 334 -15.96 -9.38 1.42
C VAL A 334 -17.36 -9.06 1.92
N ALA A 335 -17.61 -7.78 2.26
CA ALA A 335 -18.90 -7.32 2.72
C ALA A 335 -19.87 -7.16 1.54
N GLU A 336 -20.97 -7.92 1.53
CA GLU A 336 -22.01 -7.91 0.51
C GLU A 336 -22.72 -6.55 0.44
N GLY A 337 -22.93 -6.04 -0.77
CA GLY A 337 -23.60 -4.76 -1.03
C GLY A 337 -22.83 -3.51 -0.56
N VAL A 338 -21.60 -3.66 -0.13
CA VAL A 338 -20.80 -2.57 0.43
C VAL A 338 -19.83 -2.02 -0.61
N ALA A 339 -19.79 -0.70 -0.74
CA ALA A 339 -18.85 0.01 -1.61
C ALA A 339 -17.49 0.23 -0.92
N HIS A 340 -16.85 1.40 -1.11
CA HIS A 340 -15.50 1.70 -0.61
C HIS A 340 -15.50 2.15 0.87
N HIS A 341 -15.89 1.28 1.78
CA HIS A 341 -15.77 1.52 3.23
C HIS A 341 -15.68 0.21 4.04
N VAL A 342 -15.23 0.31 5.28
CA VAL A 342 -15.14 -0.80 6.23
C VAL A 342 -16.35 -0.77 7.15
N THR A 343 -17.10 -1.86 7.22
CA THR A 343 -18.29 -1.99 8.07
C THR A 343 -17.92 -2.21 9.54
N GLY A 344 -18.84 -1.92 10.47
CA GLY A 344 -18.62 -2.21 11.90
C GLY A 344 -18.35 -3.70 12.20
N LYS A 345 -18.91 -4.63 11.39
CA LYS A 345 -18.58 -6.06 11.49
C LYS A 345 -17.12 -6.33 11.11
N GLN A 346 -16.65 -5.69 10.04
CA GLN A 346 -15.26 -5.80 9.60
C GLN A 346 -14.29 -5.12 10.57
N GLU A 347 -14.66 -3.99 11.17
CA GLU A 347 -13.86 -3.38 12.24
C GLU A 347 -13.67 -4.32 13.44
N LYS A 348 -14.74 -5.00 13.84
CA LYS A 348 -14.66 -6.01 14.90
C LYS A 348 -13.74 -7.15 14.48
N LEU A 349 -13.88 -7.64 13.26
CA LEU A 349 -13.02 -8.71 12.72
C LEU A 349 -11.54 -8.32 12.71
N ILE A 350 -11.21 -7.08 12.31
CA ILE A 350 -9.83 -6.56 12.37
C ILE A 350 -9.29 -6.60 13.82
N ALA A 351 -10.08 -6.11 14.78
CA ALA A 351 -9.66 -6.12 16.18
C ALA A 351 -9.47 -7.55 16.73
N ASP A 352 -10.39 -8.47 16.43
CA ASP A 352 -10.30 -9.87 16.85
C ASP A 352 -9.07 -10.57 16.21
N TRP A 353 -8.76 -10.25 14.93
CA TRP A 353 -7.58 -10.76 14.24
C TRP A 353 -6.28 -10.31 14.89
N LEU A 354 -6.19 -9.02 15.24
CA LEU A 354 -5.03 -8.46 15.93
C LEU A 354 -4.82 -9.11 17.31
N VAL A 355 -5.91 -9.30 18.08
CA VAL A 355 -5.85 -10.00 19.38
C VAL A 355 -5.37 -11.44 19.19
N ARG A 356 -5.96 -12.16 18.25
CA ARG A 356 -5.60 -13.56 17.97
C ARG A 356 -4.12 -13.73 17.71
N TRP A 357 -3.53 -12.89 16.87
CA TRP A 357 -2.17 -13.10 16.37
C TRP A 357 -1.08 -12.34 17.12
N LEU A 358 -1.43 -11.27 17.86
CA LEU A 358 -0.45 -10.49 18.60
C LEU A 358 -0.45 -10.75 20.10
N GLN A 359 -1.56 -11.23 20.69
CA GLN A 359 -1.67 -11.43 22.14
C GLN A 359 -1.65 -12.91 22.56
N THR A 360 -2.04 -13.82 21.69
CA THR A 360 -1.93 -15.24 21.97
C THR A 360 -0.46 -15.65 21.88
N PRO A 361 0.17 -16.21 22.94
CA PRO A 361 1.52 -16.74 22.83
C PRO A 361 1.56 -17.76 21.69
N GLU A 362 2.52 -17.63 20.76
CA GLU A 362 2.80 -18.70 19.81
C GLU A 362 2.97 -20.02 20.61
N LYS A 363 2.18 -21.02 20.27
CA LYS A 363 2.47 -22.38 20.75
C LYS A 363 3.86 -22.71 20.19
N THR A 364 4.85 -22.76 21.06
CA THR A 364 6.19 -23.23 20.71
C THR A 364 6.04 -24.50 19.88
N PRO A 365 6.59 -24.58 18.65
CA PRO A 365 6.58 -25.84 17.92
C PRO A 365 7.17 -26.91 18.82
N PRO A 366 6.64 -28.16 18.81
CA PRO A 366 7.27 -29.23 19.55
C PRO A 366 8.73 -29.32 19.10
N GLU A 367 9.65 -29.28 20.06
CA GLU A 367 11.08 -29.53 19.78
C GLU A 367 11.14 -30.81 18.95
N LYS A 368 11.69 -30.70 17.74
CA LYS A 368 11.99 -31.87 16.91
C LYS A 368 12.99 -32.67 17.74
N GLY A 369 12.50 -33.75 18.34
CA GLY A 369 13.34 -34.68 19.13
C GLY A 369 14.59 -35.02 18.34
N GLN A 370 15.71 -34.95 19.02
CA GLN A 370 17.03 -35.37 18.54
C GLN A 370 17.04 -36.83 18.20
#